data_ef281de23488781f591764c2a5ec3146
#
_entry.id   ef281de23488781f591764c2a5ec3146
#
_cell.length_a   1.000
_cell.length_b   1.000
_cell.length_c   1.000
_cell.angle_alpha   90.00
_cell.angle_beta   90.00
_cell.angle_gamma   90.00
#
_symmetry.space_group_name_H-M   'P 1'
#
loop_
_entity.id
_entity.type
_entity.pdbx_description
1 polymer ?
#
loop_
_entity_poly.entity_id
_entity_poly.type
_entity_poly.pdbx_seq_one_letter_code
_entity_poly.pdbx_strand_id
1 'polypeptide(L)'
;LFAFDFMHFTQTRIATIDVYITFFVIAMYYFMYSYCSMSFYDTPPHKTFLPLGLCGVCMGLGIACKWTGVYAGCGLALLFFAHLLRRYREYLYAKAHPGKSTNGIDHKYIVKNFPDYTIKTIDFCLTFFVLIPVVIYLLSYLPFVNTTHPGLLDRMLANQTSMFNYHSGLEATHPYSSSWYEWPTMVRPIWYYSGYVTDAIKEGISAFGNPVVWWIGIPAF
;
A
#
# COMPACT_ATOMS: atom_id res chain seq x y z
N LEU A 1 11.07 -14.69 4.78
CA LEU A 1 9.85 -15.32 5.32
C LEU A 1 8.72 -15.33 4.30
N PHE A 2 8.41 -14.17 3.68
CA PHE A 2 7.33 -14.04 2.69
C PHE A 2 7.44 -15.03 1.50
N ALA A 3 8.66 -15.28 1.01
CA ALA A 3 8.90 -16.24 -0.07
C ALA A 3 8.54 -17.70 0.30
N PHE A 4 8.43 -18.00 1.59
CA PHE A 4 8.04 -19.32 2.10
C PHE A 4 6.59 -19.37 2.61
N ASP A 5 5.81 -18.33 2.33
CA ASP A 5 4.39 -18.35 2.63
C ASP A 5 3.63 -19.15 1.56
N PHE A 6 2.90 -20.16 1.98
CA PHE A 6 2.21 -21.09 1.07
C PHE A 6 1.06 -20.41 0.33
N MET A 7 0.40 -19.45 0.98
CA MET A 7 -0.65 -18.67 0.33
C MET A 7 -0.08 -17.83 -0.81
N HIS A 8 1.03 -17.12 -0.55
CA HIS A 8 1.72 -16.37 -1.59
C HIS A 8 2.18 -17.27 -2.73
N PHE A 9 2.78 -18.42 -2.41
CA PHE A 9 3.24 -19.37 -3.41
C PHE A 9 2.09 -19.88 -4.31
N THR A 10 0.94 -20.20 -3.73
CA THR A 10 -0.24 -20.66 -4.47
C THR A 10 -0.82 -19.52 -5.32
N GLN A 11 -0.98 -18.33 -4.74
CA GLN A 11 -1.51 -17.14 -5.43
C GLN A 11 -0.66 -16.70 -6.62
N THR A 12 0.65 -16.83 -6.53
CA THR A 12 1.55 -16.44 -7.64
C THR A 12 1.51 -17.41 -8.83
N ARG A 13 0.97 -18.61 -8.65
CA ARG A 13 0.81 -19.60 -9.71
C ARG A 13 -0.54 -19.54 -10.44
N ILE A 14 -1.48 -18.85 -9.84
CA ILE A 14 -2.79 -18.57 -10.42
C ILE A 14 -2.69 -17.20 -11.09
N ALA A 15 -3.13 -17.06 -12.33
CA ALA A 15 -3.07 -15.81 -13.08
C ALA A 15 -4.08 -14.78 -12.54
N THR A 16 -3.85 -14.31 -11.31
CA THR A 16 -4.67 -13.31 -10.63
C THR A 16 -3.94 -11.97 -10.51
N ILE A 17 -4.71 -10.89 -10.48
CA ILE A 17 -4.21 -9.53 -10.30
C ILE A 17 -3.61 -9.31 -8.90
N ASP A 18 -3.91 -10.17 -7.94
CA ASP A 18 -3.53 -10.03 -6.53
C ASP A 18 -2.01 -10.05 -6.30
N VAL A 19 -1.27 -10.69 -7.19
CA VAL A 19 0.20 -10.70 -7.15
C VAL A 19 0.78 -9.31 -7.38
N TYR A 20 0.24 -8.58 -8.37
CA TYR A 20 0.72 -7.24 -8.71
C TYR A 20 0.40 -6.23 -7.62
N ILE A 21 -0.83 -6.24 -7.09
CA ILE A 21 -1.18 -5.34 -5.98
C ILE A 21 -0.33 -5.64 -4.74
N THR A 22 -0.08 -6.90 -4.40
CA THR A 22 0.77 -7.29 -3.28
C THR A 22 2.20 -6.78 -3.45
N PHE A 23 2.77 -6.89 -4.65
CA PHE A 23 4.08 -6.34 -4.96
C PHE A 23 4.12 -4.82 -4.71
N PHE A 24 3.14 -4.06 -5.24
CA PHE A 24 3.12 -2.61 -5.05
C PHE A 24 2.85 -2.21 -3.60
N VAL A 25 2.05 -2.97 -2.85
CA VAL A 25 1.86 -2.75 -1.41
C VAL A 25 3.19 -2.90 -0.65
N ILE A 26 3.93 -3.97 -0.90
CA ILE A 26 5.24 -4.18 -0.26
C ILE A 26 6.21 -3.05 -0.65
N ALA A 27 6.26 -2.69 -1.94
CA ALA A 27 7.17 -1.66 -2.44
C ALA A 27 6.87 -0.28 -1.83
N MET A 28 5.59 0.14 -1.77
CA MET A 28 5.25 1.44 -1.21
C MET A 28 5.54 1.52 0.29
N TYR A 29 5.30 0.45 1.06
CA TYR A 29 5.66 0.41 2.48
C TYR A 29 7.17 0.37 2.70
N TYR A 30 7.93 -0.32 1.86
CA TYR A 30 9.39 -0.29 1.88
C TYR A 30 9.94 1.13 1.67
N PHE A 31 9.40 1.85 0.67
CA PHE A 31 9.83 3.22 0.42
C PHE A 31 9.37 4.19 1.52
N MET A 32 8.20 4.00 2.08
CA MET A 32 7.73 4.76 3.24
C MET A 32 8.63 4.51 4.46
N TYR A 33 9.01 3.26 4.72
CA TYR A 33 9.95 2.92 5.79
C TYR A 33 11.30 3.60 5.55
N SER A 34 11.83 3.55 4.34
CA SER A 34 13.08 4.23 3.97
C SER A 34 13.00 5.73 4.24
N TYR A 35 11.89 6.37 3.85
CA TYR A 35 11.66 7.80 4.15
C TYR A 35 11.60 8.07 5.66
N CYS A 36 10.85 7.28 6.41
CA CYS A 36 10.70 7.42 7.87
C CYS A 36 12.00 7.16 8.64
N SER A 37 12.93 6.40 8.07
CA SER A 37 14.24 6.11 8.65
C SER A 37 15.25 7.26 8.45
N MET A 38 14.97 8.19 7.54
CA MET A 38 15.83 9.36 7.28
C MET A 38 15.50 10.49 8.24
N SER A 39 16.54 11.11 8.83
CA SER A 39 16.39 12.35 9.59
C SER A 39 16.49 13.54 8.65
N PHE A 40 15.68 14.58 8.85
CA PHE A 40 15.84 15.85 8.13
C PHE A 40 17.21 16.52 8.36
N TYR A 41 17.87 16.14 9.45
CA TYR A 41 19.09 16.76 9.91
C TYR A 41 20.34 16.03 9.43
N ASP A 42 20.23 14.71 9.27
CA ASP A 42 21.34 13.87 8.83
C ASP A 42 21.38 13.73 7.30
N THR A 43 20.23 13.94 6.65
CA THR A 43 20.08 13.69 5.22
C THR A 43 19.62 14.97 4.49
N PRO A 44 20.28 15.38 3.40
CA PRO A 44 19.84 16.52 2.61
C PRO A 44 18.41 16.32 2.11
N PRO A 45 17.55 17.37 2.09
CA PRO A 45 16.13 17.26 1.75
C PRO A 45 15.84 16.57 0.41
N HIS A 46 16.65 16.85 -0.61
CA HIS A 46 16.49 16.25 -1.93
C HIS A 46 16.62 14.73 -1.94
N LYS A 47 17.38 14.14 -1.01
CA LYS A 47 17.49 12.68 -0.87
C LYS A 47 16.27 12.06 -0.22
N THR A 48 15.56 12.80 0.63
CA THR A 48 14.33 12.30 1.29
C THR A 48 13.15 12.23 0.33
N PHE A 49 13.13 13.04 -0.71
CA PHE A 49 12.05 13.05 -1.70
C PHE A 49 12.06 11.84 -2.63
N LEU A 50 13.22 11.25 -2.89
CA LEU A 50 13.30 10.08 -3.77
C LEU A 50 12.47 8.89 -3.22
N PRO A 51 12.70 8.38 -1.99
CA PRO A 51 11.88 7.28 -1.47
C PRO A 51 10.42 7.69 -1.29
N LEU A 52 10.13 8.94 -0.91
CA LEU A 52 8.77 9.44 -0.77
C LEU A 52 8.03 9.47 -2.11
N GLY A 53 8.70 9.90 -3.18
CA GLY A 53 8.13 9.90 -4.54
C GLY A 53 7.92 8.50 -5.09
N LEU A 54 8.89 7.60 -4.90
CA LEU A 54 8.73 6.19 -5.29
C LEU A 54 7.59 5.51 -4.53
N CYS A 55 7.38 5.86 -3.25
CA CYS A 55 6.23 5.40 -2.48
C CYS A 55 4.91 5.82 -3.14
N GLY A 56 4.77 7.11 -3.51
CA GLY A 56 3.56 7.62 -4.17
C GLY A 56 3.32 7.00 -5.55
N VAL A 57 4.37 6.80 -6.35
CA VAL A 57 4.27 6.10 -7.65
C VAL A 57 3.80 4.65 -7.45
N CYS A 58 4.41 3.90 -6.51
CA CYS A 58 3.99 2.54 -6.21
C CYS A 58 2.54 2.47 -5.72
N MET A 59 2.11 3.45 -4.91
CA MET A 59 0.71 3.58 -4.48
C MET A 59 -0.22 3.76 -5.68
N GLY A 60 0.12 4.66 -6.61
CA GLY A 60 -0.67 4.89 -7.83
C GLY A 60 -0.77 3.64 -8.70
N LEU A 61 0.32 2.93 -8.91
CA LEU A 61 0.35 1.67 -9.67
C LEU A 61 -0.47 0.57 -8.95
N GLY A 62 -0.37 0.48 -7.63
CA GLY A 62 -1.19 -0.44 -6.84
C GLY A 62 -2.69 -0.16 -6.95
N ILE A 63 -3.11 1.11 -6.87
CA ILE A 63 -4.50 1.53 -7.03
C ILE A 63 -5.00 1.22 -8.44
N ALA A 64 -4.16 1.43 -9.47
CA ALA A 64 -4.48 1.09 -10.85
C ALA A 64 -4.66 -0.43 -11.07
N CYS A 65 -3.96 -1.26 -10.31
CA CYS A 65 -4.18 -2.71 -10.33
C CYS A 65 -5.50 -3.11 -9.65
N LYS A 66 -5.75 -2.58 -8.46
CA LYS A 66 -6.93 -2.94 -7.66
C LYS A 66 -7.26 -1.87 -6.62
N TRP A 67 -8.53 -1.55 -6.42
CA TRP A 67 -8.96 -0.53 -5.46
C TRP A 67 -8.52 -0.77 -4.02
N THR A 68 -8.22 -2.01 -3.66
CA THR A 68 -7.67 -2.32 -2.33
C THR A 68 -6.36 -1.59 -2.04
N GLY A 69 -5.66 -1.11 -3.07
CA GLY A 69 -4.51 -0.22 -2.93
C GLY A 69 -4.82 1.10 -2.20
N VAL A 70 -6.07 1.59 -2.27
CA VAL A 70 -6.52 2.79 -1.53
C VAL A 70 -6.44 2.55 -0.03
N TYR A 71 -6.89 1.39 0.45
CA TYR A 71 -6.82 1.06 1.88
C TYR A 71 -5.37 1.01 2.39
N ALA A 72 -4.48 0.44 1.59
CA ALA A 72 -3.05 0.46 1.90
C ALA A 72 -2.49 1.89 1.90
N GLY A 73 -2.97 2.76 1.01
CA GLY A 73 -2.67 4.20 1.01
C GLY A 73 -3.08 4.93 2.29
N CYS A 74 -4.21 4.56 2.91
CA CYS A 74 -4.60 5.08 4.22
C CYS A 74 -3.56 4.73 5.30
N GLY A 75 -3.02 3.52 5.29
CA GLY A 75 -1.94 3.11 6.19
C GLY A 75 -0.66 3.94 6.00
N LEU A 76 -0.30 4.25 4.75
CA LEU A 76 0.82 5.16 4.46
C LEU A 76 0.59 6.56 5.02
N ALA A 77 -0.62 7.09 4.91
CA ALA A 77 -0.97 8.39 5.48
C ALA A 77 -0.78 8.40 7.00
N LEU A 78 -1.22 7.36 7.70
CA LEU A 78 -1.00 7.23 9.15
C LEU A 78 0.49 7.24 9.51
N LEU A 79 1.32 6.48 8.80
CA LEU A 79 2.77 6.46 9.01
C LEU A 79 3.42 7.81 8.73
N PHE A 80 3.03 8.46 7.64
CA PHE A 80 3.52 9.80 7.28
C PHE A 80 3.20 10.83 8.36
N PHE A 81 1.95 10.92 8.79
CA PHE A 81 1.55 11.88 9.81
C PHE A 81 2.16 11.56 11.19
N ALA A 82 2.30 10.30 11.56
CA ALA A 82 2.99 9.90 12.77
C ALA A 82 4.47 10.33 12.74
N HIS A 83 5.13 10.17 11.58
CA HIS A 83 6.50 10.62 11.38
C HIS A 83 6.61 12.16 11.40
N LEU A 84 5.68 12.88 10.79
CA LEU A 84 5.62 14.33 10.82
C LEU A 84 5.42 14.86 12.25
N LEU A 85 4.57 14.20 13.04
CA LEU A 85 4.37 14.52 14.45
C LEU A 85 5.64 14.29 15.27
N ARG A 86 6.37 13.20 15.03
CA ARG A 86 7.67 12.95 15.65
C ARG A 86 8.65 14.10 15.36
N ARG A 87 8.75 14.53 14.11
CA ARG A 87 9.60 15.65 13.70
C ARG A 87 9.18 16.98 14.29
N TYR A 88 7.88 17.22 14.41
CA TYR A 88 7.37 18.39 15.11
C TYR A 88 7.78 18.41 16.59
N ARG A 89 7.76 17.26 17.26
CA ARG A 89 8.25 17.15 18.64
C ARG A 89 9.76 17.43 18.73
N GLU A 90 10.54 16.96 17.78
CA GLU A 90 11.99 17.27 17.67
C GLU A 90 12.22 18.78 17.49
N TYR A 91 11.44 19.43 16.65
CA TYR A 91 11.46 20.89 16.48
C TYR A 91 11.13 21.64 17.79
N LEU A 92 10.07 21.25 18.48
CA LEU A 92 9.71 21.87 19.75
C LEU A 92 10.81 21.71 20.81
N TYR A 93 11.43 20.54 20.86
CA TYR A 93 12.58 20.29 21.75
C TYR A 93 13.77 21.19 21.39
N ALA A 94 14.12 21.28 20.11
CA ALA A 94 15.20 22.15 19.65
C ALA A 94 14.92 23.62 19.96
N LYS A 95 13.69 24.09 19.81
CA LYS A 95 13.26 25.45 20.13
C LYS A 95 13.37 25.75 21.65
N ALA A 96 13.09 24.78 22.49
CA ALA A 96 13.20 24.91 23.95
C ALA A 96 14.65 24.88 24.46
N HIS A 97 15.59 24.38 23.65
CA HIS A 97 16.99 24.21 24.05
C HIS A 97 17.96 24.89 23.06
N PRO A 98 17.88 26.21 22.86
CA PRO A 98 18.77 26.94 21.96
C PRO A 98 20.21 26.86 22.50
N GLY A 99 21.14 26.48 21.64
CA GLY A 99 22.57 26.31 22.02
C GLY A 99 22.99 24.89 22.36
N LYS A 100 22.06 23.92 22.28
CA LYS A 100 22.43 22.49 22.23
C LYS A 100 22.55 21.99 20.79
N SER A 101 23.19 20.86 20.62
CA SER A 101 23.23 20.11 19.37
C SER A 101 22.71 18.70 19.59
N THR A 102 22.06 18.12 18.57
CA THR A 102 21.64 16.73 18.55
C THR A 102 22.26 16.07 17.32
N ASN A 103 22.96 14.95 17.49
CA ASN A 103 23.70 14.29 16.41
C ASN A 103 24.69 15.21 15.67
N GLY A 104 25.29 16.19 16.35
CA GLY A 104 26.22 17.14 15.76
C GLY A 104 25.56 18.34 15.05
N ILE A 105 24.22 18.44 15.03
CA ILE A 105 23.46 19.51 14.37
C ILE A 105 22.98 20.53 15.40
N ASP A 106 23.29 21.82 15.17
CA ASP A 106 22.83 22.91 16.01
C ASP A 106 21.31 23.03 15.98
N HIS A 107 20.72 23.16 17.16
CA HIS A 107 19.27 23.36 17.30
C HIS A 107 18.74 24.62 16.59
N LYS A 108 19.58 25.65 16.45
CA LYS A 108 19.22 26.85 15.67
C LYS A 108 18.98 26.52 14.18
N TYR A 109 19.80 25.61 13.63
CA TYR A 109 19.59 25.14 12.25
C TYR A 109 18.27 24.39 12.10
N ILE A 110 17.94 23.53 13.07
CA ILE A 110 16.68 22.79 13.11
C ILE A 110 15.49 23.75 13.11
N VAL A 111 15.50 24.72 14.02
CA VAL A 111 14.40 25.69 14.18
C VAL A 111 14.23 26.55 12.93
N LYS A 112 15.33 26.93 12.29
CA LYS A 112 15.29 27.75 11.06
C LYS A 112 14.73 26.98 9.85
N ASN A 113 15.11 25.73 9.68
CA ASN A 113 14.82 25.00 8.43
C ASN A 113 13.55 24.13 8.50
N PHE A 114 13.08 23.76 9.69
CA PHE A 114 11.92 22.90 9.86
C PHE A 114 10.65 23.37 9.11
N PRO A 115 10.25 24.66 9.17
CA PRO A 115 9.04 25.12 8.48
C PRO A 115 9.15 24.96 6.95
N ASP A 116 10.28 25.37 6.37
CA ASP A 116 10.53 25.26 4.93
C ASP A 116 10.53 23.79 4.46
N TYR A 117 11.17 22.91 5.21
CA TYR A 117 11.17 21.48 4.93
C TYR A 117 9.79 20.84 5.03
N THR A 118 9.00 21.27 6.01
CA THR A 118 7.65 20.74 6.20
C THR A 118 6.76 21.16 5.04
N ILE A 119 6.78 22.44 4.65
CA ILE A 119 5.98 22.95 3.53
C ILE A 119 6.36 22.23 2.23
N LYS A 120 7.65 22.17 1.92
CA LYS A 120 8.14 21.46 0.72
C LYS A 120 7.76 20.00 0.70
N THR A 121 7.79 19.31 1.85
CA THR A 121 7.41 17.92 1.96
C THR A 121 5.91 17.73 1.72
N ILE A 122 5.06 18.62 2.27
CA ILE A 122 3.61 18.56 2.05
C ILE A 122 3.27 18.84 0.59
N ASP A 123 3.88 19.86 -0.03
CA ASP A 123 3.67 20.19 -1.44
C ASP A 123 4.11 19.02 -2.35
N PHE A 124 5.24 18.42 -2.06
CA PHE A 124 5.70 17.22 -2.74
C PHE A 124 4.71 16.06 -2.58
N CYS A 125 4.15 15.86 -1.39
CA CYS A 125 3.13 14.84 -1.14
C CYS A 125 1.85 15.09 -1.93
N LEU A 126 1.37 16.33 -2.05
CA LEU A 126 0.21 16.64 -2.89
C LEU A 126 0.45 16.20 -4.35
N THR A 127 1.65 16.42 -4.85
CA THR A 127 2.02 15.98 -6.20
C THR A 127 2.08 14.45 -6.30
N PHE A 128 2.80 13.78 -5.42
CA PHE A 128 3.13 12.36 -5.56
C PHE A 128 2.08 11.40 -4.97
N PHE A 129 1.25 11.84 -4.03
CA PHE A 129 0.19 11.00 -3.43
C PHE A 129 -1.22 11.37 -3.87
N VAL A 130 -1.38 12.46 -4.63
CA VAL A 130 -2.68 12.83 -5.21
C VAL A 130 -2.59 12.91 -6.71
N LEU A 131 -1.81 13.86 -7.27
CA LEU A 131 -1.79 14.10 -8.70
C LEU A 131 -1.23 12.92 -9.50
N ILE A 132 -0.08 12.41 -9.14
CA ILE A 132 0.58 11.29 -9.85
C ILE A 132 -0.27 10.00 -9.82
N PRO A 133 -0.84 9.55 -8.68
CA PRO A 133 -1.76 8.41 -8.65
C PRO A 133 -3.00 8.59 -9.54
N VAL A 134 -3.60 9.78 -9.56
CA VAL A 134 -4.73 10.08 -10.46
C VAL A 134 -4.33 9.97 -11.92
N VAL A 135 -3.17 10.53 -12.29
CA VAL A 135 -2.64 10.42 -13.66
C VAL A 135 -2.36 8.97 -14.04
N ILE A 136 -1.69 8.21 -13.18
CA ILE A 136 -1.41 6.77 -13.40
C ILE A 136 -2.72 6.01 -13.60
N TYR A 137 -3.70 6.25 -12.72
CA TYR A 137 -4.99 5.60 -12.79
C TYR A 137 -5.72 5.92 -14.10
N LEU A 138 -5.75 7.18 -14.51
CA LEU A 138 -6.35 7.59 -15.77
C LEU A 138 -5.64 6.95 -16.98
N LEU A 139 -4.30 6.97 -16.99
CA LEU A 139 -3.50 6.40 -18.08
C LEU A 139 -3.64 4.87 -18.16
N SER A 140 -3.98 4.19 -17.08
CA SER A 140 -4.21 2.74 -17.08
C SER A 140 -5.39 2.32 -17.97
N TYR A 141 -6.28 3.24 -18.31
CA TYR A 141 -7.40 3.01 -19.23
C TYR A 141 -7.05 3.20 -20.71
N LEU A 142 -5.84 3.65 -21.05
CA LEU A 142 -5.43 3.82 -22.45
C LEU A 142 -5.52 2.53 -23.28
N PRO A 143 -5.03 1.38 -22.79
CA PRO A 143 -5.11 0.13 -23.54
C PRO A 143 -6.52 -0.47 -23.57
N PHE A 144 -7.42 -0.01 -22.71
CA PHE A 144 -8.79 -0.52 -22.65
C PHE A 144 -9.66 0.10 -23.74
N VAL A 145 -9.91 -0.65 -24.83
CA VAL A 145 -10.74 -0.19 -25.94
C VAL A 145 -12.22 -0.43 -25.64
N ASN A 146 -13.03 0.63 -25.67
CA ASN A 146 -14.47 0.54 -25.54
C ASN A 146 -15.15 1.41 -26.60
N THR A 147 -15.93 0.79 -27.48
CA THR A 147 -16.61 1.47 -28.58
C THR A 147 -17.78 2.34 -28.14
N THR A 148 -18.44 1.98 -27.04
CA THR A 148 -19.55 2.75 -26.46
C THR A 148 -19.07 4.00 -25.74
N HIS A 149 -17.88 3.93 -25.14
CA HIS A 149 -17.25 5.01 -24.37
C HIS A 149 -15.86 5.32 -24.95
N PRO A 150 -15.75 6.06 -26.05
CA PRO A 150 -14.49 6.29 -26.76
C PRO A 150 -13.54 7.23 -26.03
N GLY A 151 -14.05 8.16 -25.23
CA GLY A 151 -13.25 9.09 -24.43
C GLY A 151 -12.58 8.44 -23.23
N LEU A 152 -11.33 8.83 -22.90
CA LEU A 152 -10.56 8.25 -21.81
C LEU A 152 -11.26 8.43 -20.46
N LEU A 153 -11.70 9.66 -20.16
CA LEU A 153 -12.44 9.97 -18.93
C LEU A 153 -13.79 9.28 -18.88
N ASP A 154 -14.53 9.29 -20.00
CA ASP A 154 -15.83 8.64 -20.10
C ASP A 154 -15.72 7.13 -19.84
N ARG A 155 -14.72 6.49 -20.41
CA ARG A 155 -14.38 5.08 -20.20
C ARG A 155 -14.08 4.75 -18.73
N MET A 156 -13.26 5.59 -18.12
CA MET A 156 -12.94 5.44 -16.70
C MET A 156 -14.19 5.58 -15.84
N LEU A 157 -14.99 6.62 -16.03
CA LEU A 157 -16.21 6.87 -15.25
C LEU A 157 -17.26 5.78 -15.43
N ALA A 158 -17.48 5.33 -16.67
CA ALA A 158 -18.39 4.22 -16.96
C ALA A 158 -17.96 2.93 -16.25
N ASN A 159 -16.66 2.63 -16.25
CA ASN A 159 -16.13 1.46 -15.54
C ASN A 159 -16.26 1.59 -14.01
N GLN A 160 -16.02 2.79 -13.44
CA GLN A 160 -16.24 3.03 -12.00
C GLN A 160 -17.69 2.79 -11.60
N THR A 161 -18.62 3.35 -12.38
CA THR A 161 -20.06 3.17 -12.15
C THR A 161 -20.46 1.70 -12.24
N SER A 162 -19.97 0.98 -13.24
CA SER A 162 -20.21 -0.45 -13.42
C SER A 162 -19.68 -1.27 -12.23
N MET A 163 -18.45 -1.00 -11.81
CA MET A 163 -17.84 -1.68 -10.65
C MET A 163 -18.58 -1.40 -9.35
N PHE A 164 -18.99 -0.15 -9.13
CA PHE A 164 -19.75 0.22 -7.95
C PHE A 164 -21.11 -0.48 -7.91
N ASN A 165 -21.85 -0.46 -9.03
CA ASN A 165 -23.16 -1.11 -9.14
C ASN A 165 -23.05 -2.63 -8.94
N TYR A 166 -22.02 -3.25 -9.52
CA TYR A 166 -21.75 -4.67 -9.32
C TYR A 166 -21.53 -5.01 -7.84
N HIS A 167 -20.64 -4.28 -7.16
CA HIS A 167 -20.32 -4.58 -5.77
C HIS A 167 -21.42 -4.20 -4.77
N SER A 168 -22.17 -3.14 -5.04
CA SER A 168 -23.29 -2.73 -4.18
C SER A 168 -24.52 -3.65 -4.28
N GLY A 169 -24.70 -4.30 -5.43
CA GLY A 169 -25.79 -5.27 -5.67
C GLY A 169 -25.40 -6.73 -5.49
N LEU A 170 -24.18 -7.02 -5.05
CA LEU A 170 -23.68 -8.39 -4.95
C LEU A 170 -24.23 -9.09 -3.69
N GLU A 171 -25.19 -9.96 -3.88
CA GLU A 171 -25.70 -10.89 -2.87
C GLU A 171 -25.16 -12.31 -3.12
N ALA A 172 -23.84 -12.47 -2.93
CA ALA A 172 -23.19 -13.77 -3.11
C ALA A 172 -23.14 -14.52 -1.77
N THR A 173 -23.79 -15.69 -1.73
CA THR A 173 -23.66 -16.63 -0.62
C THR A 173 -22.87 -17.86 -1.08
N HIS A 174 -21.94 -18.30 -0.28
CA HIS A 174 -21.17 -19.51 -0.55
C HIS A 174 -21.07 -20.35 0.73
N PRO A 175 -21.37 -21.67 0.68
CA PRO A 175 -21.37 -22.51 1.87
C PRO A 175 -20.01 -22.61 2.55
N TYR A 176 -18.93 -22.28 1.84
CA TYR A 176 -17.56 -22.23 2.34
C TYR A 176 -17.07 -20.80 2.61
N SER A 177 -17.98 -19.84 2.77
CA SER A 177 -17.61 -18.47 3.14
C SER A 177 -17.03 -18.39 4.55
N SER A 178 -16.16 -17.42 4.81
CA SER A 178 -15.62 -17.10 6.13
C SER A 178 -15.77 -15.61 6.42
N SER A 179 -15.92 -15.28 7.70
CA SER A 179 -15.96 -13.91 8.15
C SER A 179 -14.56 -13.28 8.15
N TRP A 180 -14.45 -11.97 7.94
CA TRP A 180 -13.17 -11.29 7.84
C TRP A 180 -12.27 -11.46 9.07
N TYR A 181 -12.82 -11.59 10.26
CA TYR A 181 -12.09 -11.79 11.51
C TYR A 181 -11.53 -13.22 11.66
N GLU A 182 -11.97 -14.16 10.83
CA GLU A 182 -11.43 -15.52 10.78
C GLU A 182 -10.17 -15.62 9.90
N TRP A 183 -9.93 -14.62 9.03
CA TRP A 183 -8.81 -14.63 8.09
C TRP A 183 -7.43 -14.63 8.77
N PRO A 184 -7.17 -13.82 9.82
CA PRO A 184 -5.86 -13.84 10.50
C PRO A 184 -5.51 -15.21 11.09
N THR A 185 -6.50 -15.99 11.49
CA THR A 185 -6.32 -17.33 12.07
C THR A 185 -6.42 -18.45 11.05
N MET A 186 -6.76 -18.13 9.79
CA MET A 186 -6.92 -19.08 8.68
C MET A 186 -7.87 -20.24 9.02
N VAL A 187 -9.00 -19.94 9.65
CA VAL A 187 -10.01 -20.96 10.02
C VAL A 187 -10.48 -21.75 8.80
N ARG A 188 -10.61 -21.06 7.66
CA ARG A 188 -10.92 -21.68 6.37
C ARG A 188 -9.91 -21.21 5.33
N PRO A 189 -9.05 -22.12 4.79
CA PRO A 189 -8.17 -21.78 3.66
C PRO A 189 -8.98 -21.53 2.40
N ILE A 190 -8.42 -20.76 1.48
CA ILE A 190 -9.08 -20.51 0.19
C ILE A 190 -9.02 -21.80 -0.63
N TRP A 191 -10.18 -22.22 -1.16
CA TRP A 191 -10.30 -23.41 -1.98
C TRP A 191 -10.49 -23.01 -3.43
N TYR A 192 -9.49 -23.30 -4.28
CA TYR A 192 -9.50 -22.89 -5.68
C TYR A 192 -10.00 -23.95 -6.64
N TYR A 193 -9.70 -25.19 -6.37
CA TYR A 193 -10.04 -26.30 -7.25
C TYR A 193 -10.36 -27.55 -6.47
N SER A 194 -11.32 -28.32 -6.99
CA SER A 194 -11.66 -29.65 -6.50
C SER A 194 -12.08 -30.51 -7.68
N GLY A 195 -11.38 -31.58 -7.92
CA GLY A 195 -11.65 -32.54 -9.00
C GLY A 195 -11.56 -33.99 -8.51
N TYR A 196 -12.04 -34.92 -9.32
CA TYR A 196 -11.86 -36.33 -9.11
C TYR A 196 -10.91 -36.87 -10.19
N VAL A 197 -9.84 -37.52 -9.78
CA VAL A 197 -8.94 -38.25 -10.68
C VAL A 197 -9.52 -39.61 -10.99
N THR A 198 -10.12 -40.25 -9.97
CA THR A 198 -10.90 -41.49 -10.05
C THR A 198 -12.06 -41.36 -9.04
N ASP A 199 -13.02 -42.30 -9.06
CA ASP A 199 -14.11 -42.34 -8.08
C ASP A 199 -13.62 -42.37 -6.62
N ALA A 200 -12.40 -42.88 -6.38
CA ALA A 200 -11.81 -43.01 -5.06
C ALA A 200 -10.78 -41.91 -4.72
N ILE A 201 -10.28 -41.16 -5.71
CA ILE A 201 -9.21 -40.17 -5.54
C ILE A 201 -9.69 -38.80 -5.90
N LYS A 202 -9.73 -37.92 -4.91
CA LYS A 202 -10.05 -36.52 -5.06
C LYS A 202 -8.78 -35.67 -4.99
N GLU A 203 -8.64 -34.73 -5.91
CA GLU A 203 -7.57 -33.74 -5.88
C GLU A 203 -8.15 -32.34 -5.61
N GLY A 204 -7.31 -31.45 -5.08
CA GLY A 204 -7.71 -30.08 -4.82
C GLY A 204 -6.54 -29.13 -4.72
N ILE A 205 -6.80 -27.86 -5.00
CA ILE A 205 -5.86 -26.77 -4.80
C ILE A 205 -6.43 -25.82 -3.75
N SER A 206 -5.71 -25.70 -2.64
CA SER A 206 -6.05 -24.76 -1.58
C SER A 206 -4.88 -23.81 -1.28
N ALA A 207 -5.18 -22.57 -0.92
CA ALA A 207 -4.20 -21.60 -0.46
C ALA A 207 -4.42 -21.34 1.03
N PHE A 208 -3.39 -21.60 1.82
CA PHE A 208 -3.35 -21.23 3.25
C PHE A 208 -1.98 -20.65 3.58
N GLY A 209 -1.94 -19.72 4.52
CA GLY A 209 -0.70 -19.09 4.94
C GLY A 209 0.18 -20.06 5.73
N ASN A 210 1.49 -19.83 5.69
CA ASN A 210 2.40 -20.55 6.57
C ASN A 210 2.09 -20.17 8.03
N PRO A 211 1.69 -21.13 8.90
CA PRO A 211 1.31 -20.83 10.27
C PRO A 211 2.37 -20.05 11.05
N VAL A 212 3.65 -20.37 10.84
CA VAL A 212 4.77 -19.68 11.49
C VAL A 212 4.82 -18.20 11.09
N VAL A 213 4.62 -17.90 9.80
CA VAL A 213 4.62 -16.50 9.29
C VAL A 213 3.41 -15.74 9.79
N TRP A 214 2.23 -16.33 9.69
CA TRP A 214 0.96 -15.67 10.02
C TRP A 214 0.76 -15.51 11.52
N TRP A 215 0.93 -16.57 12.30
CA TRP A 215 0.64 -16.54 13.74
C TRP A 215 1.72 -15.82 14.55
N ILE A 216 2.99 -15.95 14.17
CA ILE A 216 4.06 -15.14 14.80
C ILE A 216 3.96 -13.67 14.34
N GLY A 217 3.43 -13.41 13.14
CA GLY A 217 3.16 -12.05 12.67
C GLY A 217 2.17 -11.29 13.55
N ILE A 218 1.16 -11.95 14.13
CA ILE A 218 0.16 -11.30 14.99
C ILE A 218 0.77 -10.59 16.20
N PRO A 219 1.62 -11.23 17.04
CA PRO A 219 2.24 -10.55 18.18
C PRO A 219 3.41 -9.64 17.78
N ALA A 220 3.86 -9.65 16.53
CA ALA A 220 4.91 -8.77 16.04
C ALA A 220 4.41 -7.35 15.68
N PHE A 221 3.09 -7.17 15.59
CA PHE A 221 2.40 -5.89 15.42
C PHE A 221 1.97 -5.32 16.75
#